data_e13b241128292384ca64b2de44f4e37d
#
_entry.id   e13b241128292384ca64b2de44f4e37d
#
_cell.length_a   1.000
_cell.length_b   1.000
_cell.length_c   1.000
_cell.angle_alpha   90.00
_cell.angle_beta   90.00
_cell.angle_gamma   90.00
#
_symmetry.space_group_name_H-M   'P 1'
#
loop_
_entity.id
_entity.type
_entity.pdbx_description
1 polymer ?
#
loop_
_entity_poly.entity_id
_entity_poly.type
_entity_poly.pdbx_seq_one_letter_code
_entity_poly.pdbx_strand_id
1 'polypeptide(L)'
;EISALQLDNDQDHDLARWSGVFELSEEFQIPLGVTSYQGNLTGNYYSLHKKPTAATSSLGEYSFLTPALSVGWRLPIAMTSMNRTAIFEPQVKAVYVGGADHTGKIPNRDSNDYRIDEANLFLLNRYQGKDYVLPGTRVDVGVSATTKDNSLGNFSSFLGLSRRLSGAVSSGLNTDQGDKYSDYVAS
;
A
#
# COMPACT_ATOMS: atom_id res chain seq x y z
N GLU A 1 5.45 11.72 -11.08
CA GLU A 1 4.65 12.72 -10.35
C GLU A 1 5.57 13.53 -9.44
N ILE A 2 5.38 14.83 -9.39
CA ILE A 2 6.07 15.73 -8.44
C ILE A 2 4.97 16.48 -7.68
N SER A 3 5.02 16.47 -6.37
CA SER A 3 4.06 17.18 -5.52
C SER A 3 4.77 17.93 -4.39
N ALA A 4 4.20 19.08 -4.02
CA ALA A 4 4.63 19.85 -2.86
C ALA A 4 3.46 20.00 -1.90
N LEU A 5 3.71 19.85 -0.62
CA LEU A 5 2.77 20.08 0.45
C LEU A 5 3.42 21.03 1.46
N GLN A 6 2.74 22.13 1.76
CA GLN A 6 3.11 22.99 2.88
C GLN A 6 1.94 23.02 3.86
N LEU A 7 2.19 22.60 5.08
CA LEU A 7 1.23 22.63 6.18
C LEU A 7 1.72 23.60 7.24
N ASP A 8 0.95 24.65 7.43
CA ASP A 8 1.08 25.56 8.57
C ASP A 8 0.13 25.09 9.68
N ASN A 9 0.68 24.75 10.83
CA ASN A 9 -0.12 24.35 11.97
C ASN A 9 0.04 25.35 13.10
N ASP A 10 -1.06 25.95 13.51
CA ASP A 10 -1.10 27.00 14.56
C ASP A 10 -0.59 26.53 15.92
N GLN A 11 -0.38 25.25 16.12
CA GLN A 11 -0.06 24.76 17.47
C GLN A 11 1.39 24.38 17.74
N ASP A 12 2.24 23.92 16.75
CA ASP A 12 3.59 23.50 17.17
C ASP A 12 4.69 23.47 16.08
N HIS A 13 4.42 23.18 14.81
CA HIS A 13 5.47 23.01 13.78
C HIS A 13 4.98 23.37 12.38
N ASP A 14 5.78 24.14 11.66
CA ASP A 14 5.61 24.31 10.22
C ASP A 14 6.33 23.17 9.49
N LEU A 15 5.61 22.44 8.67
CA LEU A 15 6.12 21.34 7.87
C LEU A 15 6.02 21.69 6.39
N ALA A 16 7.14 21.72 5.70
CA ALA A 16 7.19 21.74 4.25
C ALA A 16 7.67 20.37 3.73
N ARG A 17 6.94 19.79 2.79
CA ARG A 17 7.30 18.53 2.14
C ARG A 17 7.35 18.68 0.62
N TRP A 18 8.41 18.17 0.03
CA TRP A 18 8.55 17.98 -1.41
C TRP A 18 8.66 16.49 -1.70
N SER A 19 7.80 16.01 -2.60
CA SER A 19 7.78 14.59 -2.95
C SER A 19 7.88 14.41 -4.45
N GLY A 20 8.76 13.50 -4.88
CA GLY A 20 8.87 13.03 -6.25
C GLY A 20 8.60 11.53 -6.31
N VAL A 21 7.81 11.08 -7.28
CA VAL A 21 7.47 9.68 -7.46
C VAL A 21 7.75 9.30 -8.91
N PHE A 22 8.53 8.25 -9.09
CA PHE A 22 8.73 7.57 -10.37
C PHE A 22 8.10 6.18 -10.29
N GLU A 23 7.22 5.87 -11.25
CA GLU A 23 6.50 4.60 -11.30
C GLU A 23 6.70 3.93 -12.65
N LEU A 24 6.86 2.61 -12.61
CA LEU A 24 6.89 1.73 -13.77
C LEU A 24 5.95 0.56 -13.49
N SER A 25 5.09 0.22 -14.44
CA SER A 25 4.17 -0.92 -14.33
C SER A 25 4.01 -1.58 -15.68
N GLU A 26 4.14 -2.90 -15.70
CA GLU A 26 4.00 -3.72 -16.90
C GLU A 26 3.22 -5.00 -16.58
N GLU A 27 2.40 -5.43 -17.52
CA GLU A 27 1.67 -6.70 -17.45
C GLU A 27 1.94 -7.55 -18.70
N PHE A 28 2.16 -8.85 -18.48
CA PHE A 28 2.41 -9.83 -19.52
C PHE A 28 1.42 -10.99 -19.43
N GLN A 29 0.82 -11.35 -20.56
CA GLN A 29 0.05 -12.58 -20.64
C GLN A 29 0.97 -13.77 -20.86
N ILE A 30 0.80 -14.78 -20.02
CA ILE A 30 1.50 -16.06 -20.12
C ILE A 30 0.46 -17.19 -20.29
N PRO A 31 0.84 -18.39 -20.75
CA PRO A 31 -0.12 -19.49 -20.95
C PRO A 31 -0.92 -19.86 -19.70
N LEU A 32 -0.39 -19.58 -18.51
CA LEU A 32 -1.00 -19.84 -17.20
C LEU A 32 -1.41 -18.55 -16.47
N GLY A 33 -1.98 -17.57 -17.17
CA GLY A 33 -2.53 -16.37 -16.57
C GLY A 33 -1.80 -15.08 -16.95
N VAL A 34 -1.80 -14.12 -16.07
CA VAL A 34 -1.20 -12.79 -16.24
C VAL A 34 -0.19 -12.54 -15.15
N THR A 35 1.01 -12.12 -15.53
CA THR A 35 2.07 -11.70 -14.61
C THR A 35 2.22 -10.19 -14.68
N SER A 36 2.31 -9.54 -13.53
CA SER A 36 2.52 -8.09 -13.40
C SER A 36 3.81 -7.77 -12.67
N TYR A 37 4.46 -6.70 -13.08
CA TYR A 37 5.64 -6.12 -12.42
C TYR A 37 5.35 -4.66 -12.14
N GLN A 38 5.65 -4.22 -10.93
CA GLN A 38 5.52 -2.81 -10.57
C GLN A 38 6.79 -2.37 -9.83
N GLY A 39 7.29 -1.20 -10.21
CA GLY A 39 8.38 -0.53 -9.55
C GLY A 39 7.98 0.89 -9.18
N ASN A 40 8.33 1.33 -7.99
CA ASN A 40 8.11 2.67 -7.52
C ASN A 40 9.38 3.18 -6.81
N LEU A 41 9.75 4.41 -7.08
CA LEU A 41 10.81 5.12 -6.39
C LEU A 41 10.28 6.43 -5.89
N THR A 42 10.10 6.55 -4.58
CA THR A 42 9.60 7.75 -3.92
C THR A 42 10.74 8.47 -3.22
N GLY A 43 10.98 9.73 -3.61
CA GLY A 43 11.88 10.65 -2.91
C GLY A 43 11.07 11.67 -2.13
N ASN A 44 11.37 11.83 -0.85
CA ASN A 44 10.74 12.84 0.01
C ASN A 44 11.83 13.71 0.66
N TYR A 45 11.59 15.01 0.64
CA TYR A 45 12.36 15.99 1.38
C TYR A 45 11.42 16.73 2.33
N TYR A 46 11.79 16.77 3.59
CA TYR A 46 11.04 17.41 4.67
C TYR A 46 11.88 18.52 5.28
N SER A 47 11.25 19.68 5.50
CA SER A 47 11.80 20.79 6.25
C SER A 47 10.88 21.11 7.43
N LEU A 48 11.38 20.90 8.64
CA LEU A 48 10.66 21.14 9.89
C LEU A 48 11.21 22.40 10.56
N HIS A 49 10.35 23.41 10.71
CA HIS A 49 10.66 24.66 11.39
C HIS A 49 9.86 24.74 12.68
N LYS A 50 10.48 25.21 13.73
CA LYS A 50 9.84 25.37 15.04
C LYS A 50 9.28 26.79 15.21
N LYS A 51 8.06 26.92 15.70
CA LYS A 51 7.55 28.17 16.25
C LYS A 51 8.19 28.44 17.63
N PRO A 52 8.43 29.71 18.01
CA PRO A 52 9.24 30.05 19.18
C PRO A 52 8.69 29.67 20.57
N THR A 53 7.54 29.02 20.66
CA THR A 53 6.79 28.86 21.92
C THR A 53 6.81 27.48 22.55
N ALA A 54 7.42 26.47 21.97
CA ALA A 54 7.43 25.12 22.53
C ALA A 54 8.84 24.57 22.70
N ALA A 55 9.15 24.06 23.90
CA ALA A 55 10.41 23.42 24.19
C ALA A 55 10.46 22.02 23.54
N THR A 56 11.60 21.66 23.01
CA THR A 56 12.03 20.29 22.68
C THR A 56 11.37 19.61 21.47
N SER A 57 11.75 19.97 20.26
CA SER A 57 11.84 19.03 19.16
C SER A 57 12.96 19.42 18.22
N SER A 58 13.66 18.43 17.70
CA SER A 58 14.79 18.62 16.81
C SER A 58 14.29 19.21 15.50
N LEU A 59 14.68 20.45 15.28
CA LEU A 59 14.63 21.08 13.97
C LEU A 59 15.48 20.28 13.00
N GLY A 60 15.04 20.10 11.79
CA GLY A 60 15.88 19.39 10.84
C GLY A 60 15.28 19.29 9.45
N GLU A 61 16.18 19.12 8.54
CA GLU A 61 15.88 18.71 7.17
C GLU A 61 16.11 17.21 7.06
N TYR A 62 15.15 16.52 6.46
CA TYR A 62 15.22 15.08 6.27
C TYR A 62 14.93 14.74 4.83
N SER A 63 15.77 13.88 4.25
CA SER A 63 15.54 13.35 2.91
C SER A 63 15.50 11.83 2.95
N PHE A 64 14.54 11.24 2.27
CA PHE A 64 14.35 9.79 2.22
C PHE A 64 14.09 9.34 0.79
N LEU A 65 14.67 8.19 0.47
CA LEU A 65 14.43 7.50 -0.79
C LEU A 65 13.85 6.12 -0.47
N THR A 66 12.67 5.86 -1.00
CA THR A 66 11.93 4.63 -0.76
C THR A 66 11.70 3.91 -2.08
N PRO A 67 12.50 2.89 -2.40
CA PRO A 67 12.23 1.99 -3.51
C PRO A 67 11.16 0.98 -3.10
N ALA A 68 10.23 0.67 -4.00
CA ALA A 68 9.27 -0.40 -3.84
C ALA A 68 9.15 -1.20 -5.13
N LEU A 69 9.09 -2.52 -5.01
CA LEU A 69 9.00 -3.44 -6.13
C LEU A 69 7.92 -4.49 -5.84
N SER A 70 7.22 -4.92 -6.87
CA SER A 70 6.34 -6.07 -6.74
C SER A 70 6.29 -6.92 -8.00
N VAL A 71 6.00 -8.20 -7.77
CA VAL A 71 5.69 -9.19 -8.80
C VAL A 71 4.37 -9.83 -8.44
N GLY A 72 3.43 -9.80 -9.35
CA GLY A 72 2.11 -10.37 -9.21
C GLY A 72 1.84 -11.44 -10.27
N TRP A 73 0.96 -12.37 -9.92
CA TRP A 73 0.39 -13.34 -10.84
C TRP A 73 -1.10 -13.53 -10.54
N ARG A 74 -1.90 -13.62 -11.59
CA ARG A 74 -3.33 -13.92 -11.50
C ARG A 74 -3.77 -14.83 -12.62
N LEU A 75 -4.75 -15.70 -12.36
CA LEU A 75 -5.29 -16.64 -13.34
C LEU A 75 -6.82 -16.49 -13.40
N PRO A 76 -7.33 -15.68 -14.33
CA PRO A 76 -8.77 -15.57 -14.54
C PRO A 76 -9.30 -16.82 -15.27
N ILE A 77 -10.15 -17.60 -14.59
CA ILE A 77 -10.83 -18.79 -15.12
C ILE A 77 -12.29 -18.42 -15.34
N ALA A 78 -12.69 -18.32 -16.60
CA ALA A 78 -14.06 -18.00 -16.97
C ALA A 78 -14.84 -19.27 -17.32
N MET A 79 -16.03 -19.42 -16.74
CA MET A 79 -17.01 -20.45 -17.03
C MET A 79 -18.28 -19.78 -17.54
N THR A 80 -18.67 -20.08 -18.76
CA THR A 80 -19.84 -19.46 -19.40
C THR A 80 -20.88 -20.51 -19.73
N SER A 81 -22.13 -20.23 -19.37
CA SER A 81 -23.33 -20.96 -19.76
C SER A 81 -24.33 -19.98 -20.39
N MET A 82 -25.45 -20.46 -20.95
CA MET A 82 -26.41 -19.62 -21.70
C MET A 82 -26.85 -18.36 -20.95
N ASN A 83 -27.07 -18.41 -19.63
CA ASN A 83 -27.58 -17.30 -18.83
C ASN A 83 -26.65 -16.82 -17.74
N ARG A 84 -25.47 -17.44 -17.61
CA ARG A 84 -24.55 -17.18 -16.50
C ARG A 84 -23.10 -17.17 -16.96
N THR A 85 -22.34 -16.19 -16.50
CA THR A 85 -20.89 -16.17 -16.61
C THR A 85 -20.32 -16.06 -15.20
N ALA A 86 -19.46 -17.01 -14.83
CA ALA A 86 -18.71 -16.98 -13.58
C ALA A 86 -17.22 -16.84 -13.88
N ILE A 87 -16.55 -15.98 -13.13
CA ILE A 87 -15.10 -15.79 -13.21
C ILE A 87 -14.55 -16.10 -11.81
N PHE A 88 -13.59 -17.01 -11.78
CA PHE A 88 -12.82 -17.35 -10.60
C PHE A 88 -11.37 -16.94 -10.85
N GLU A 89 -10.81 -16.09 -9.98
CA GLU A 89 -9.48 -15.52 -10.19
C GLU A 89 -8.64 -15.66 -8.92
N PRO A 90 -7.83 -16.72 -8.80
CA PRO A 90 -6.75 -16.77 -7.81
C PRO A 90 -5.64 -15.81 -8.20
N GLN A 91 -5.04 -15.18 -7.18
CA GLN A 91 -3.97 -14.21 -7.36
C GLN A 91 -2.97 -14.25 -6.21
N VAL A 92 -1.71 -13.96 -6.53
CA VAL A 92 -0.62 -13.84 -5.57
C VAL A 92 0.26 -12.66 -5.97
N LYS A 93 0.73 -11.92 -4.97
CA LYS A 93 1.65 -10.80 -5.17
C LYS A 93 2.72 -10.79 -4.11
N ALA A 94 3.98 -10.76 -4.52
CA ALA A 94 5.11 -10.49 -3.66
C ALA A 94 5.48 -9.02 -3.75
N VAL A 95 5.69 -8.38 -2.61
CA VAL A 95 6.00 -6.95 -2.52
C VAL A 95 7.23 -6.76 -1.64
N TYR A 96 8.16 -5.97 -2.11
CA TYR A 96 9.32 -5.48 -1.37
C TYR A 96 9.27 -3.95 -1.29
N VAL A 97 9.43 -3.42 -0.11
CA VAL A 97 9.55 -1.99 0.14
C VAL A 97 10.86 -1.75 0.89
N GLY A 98 11.76 -1.01 0.26
CA GLY A 98 13.02 -0.62 0.86
C GLY A 98 12.91 0.67 1.67
N GLY A 99 14.05 1.12 2.21
CA GLY A 99 14.15 2.31 3.04
C GLY A 99 14.14 2.00 4.52
N ALA A 100 14.35 3.03 5.34
CA ALA A 100 14.31 2.94 6.78
C ALA A 100 12.92 3.34 7.30
N ASP A 101 12.56 2.85 8.46
CA ASP A 101 11.39 3.34 9.19
C ASP A 101 11.66 4.77 9.71
N HIS A 102 10.82 5.71 9.30
CA HIS A 102 10.95 7.14 9.64
C HIS A 102 9.86 7.63 10.59
N THR A 103 9.03 6.73 11.09
CA THR A 103 7.84 7.06 11.90
C THR A 103 8.16 7.86 13.18
N GLY A 104 9.35 7.75 13.72
CA GLY A 104 9.77 8.53 14.89
C GLY A 104 10.41 9.90 14.60
N LYS A 105 10.67 10.21 13.32
CA LYS A 105 11.39 11.42 12.90
C LYS A 105 10.50 12.47 12.26
N ILE A 106 9.43 12.03 11.62
CA ILE A 106 8.51 12.89 10.89
C ILE A 106 7.11 12.74 11.49
N PRO A 107 6.44 13.86 11.80
CA PRO A 107 5.05 13.79 12.25
C PRO A 107 4.17 13.30 11.10
N ASN A 108 3.34 12.31 11.37
CA ASN A 108 2.34 11.84 10.40
C ASN A 108 1.25 12.90 10.23
N ARG A 109 1.09 13.40 9.05
CA ARG A 109 0.10 14.43 8.70
C ARG A 109 -0.91 13.99 7.65
N ASP A 110 -0.52 13.09 6.75
CA ASP A 110 -1.34 12.71 5.60
C ASP A 110 -1.59 11.21 5.48
N SER A 111 -0.87 10.39 6.24
CA SER A 111 -1.04 8.95 6.17
C SER A 111 -2.00 8.47 7.26
N ASN A 112 -3.12 7.96 6.83
CA ASN A 112 -4.10 7.36 7.72
C ASN A 112 -3.83 5.87 7.89
N ASP A 113 -4.01 5.38 9.12
CA ASP A 113 -4.12 3.96 9.37
C ASP A 113 -5.38 3.43 8.72
N TYR A 114 -5.28 2.30 8.02
CA TYR A 114 -6.43 1.70 7.40
C TYR A 114 -6.44 0.18 7.60
N ARG A 115 -7.62 -0.35 7.67
CA ARG A 115 -7.83 -1.79 7.72
C ARG A 115 -7.53 -2.41 6.36
N ILE A 116 -6.88 -3.57 6.37
CA ILE A 116 -6.65 -4.33 5.13
C ILE A 116 -7.98 -4.85 4.62
N ASP A 117 -8.30 -4.55 3.37
CA ASP A 117 -9.51 -4.96 2.67
C ASP A 117 -9.20 -5.43 1.23
N GLU A 118 -10.23 -5.81 0.48
CA GLU A 118 -10.08 -6.24 -0.92
C GLU A 118 -9.43 -5.16 -1.80
N ALA A 119 -9.76 -3.89 -1.58
CA ALA A 119 -9.29 -2.79 -2.42
C ALA A 119 -7.80 -2.51 -2.23
N ASN A 120 -7.25 -2.77 -1.03
CA ASN A 120 -5.87 -2.39 -0.70
C ASN A 120 -4.92 -3.57 -0.50
N LEU A 121 -5.42 -4.81 -0.41
CA LEU A 121 -4.59 -6.00 -0.14
C LEU A 121 -3.41 -6.11 -1.11
N PHE A 122 -3.64 -5.89 -2.41
CA PHE A 122 -2.64 -6.04 -3.46
C PHE A 122 -1.96 -4.73 -3.88
N LEU A 123 -2.20 -3.62 -3.17
CA LEU A 123 -1.52 -2.36 -3.47
C LEU A 123 -0.01 -2.45 -3.11
N LEU A 124 0.82 -1.79 -3.89
CA LEU A 124 2.25 -1.65 -3.62
C LEU A 124 2.49 -0.89 -2.31
N ASN A 125 1.85 0.27 -2.16
CA ASN A 125 1.73 0.99 -0.90
C ASN A 125 0.29 0.91 -0.41
N ARG A 126 0.07 0.41 0.80
CA ARG A 126 -1.25 0.28 1.41
C ARG A 126 -1.69 1.52 2.17
N TYR A 127 -0.75 2.37 2.56
CA TYR A 127 -1.07 3.62 3.24
C TYR A 127 -1.53 4.67 2.25
N GLN A 128 -2.59 5.35 2.62
CA GLN A 128 -2.96 6.60 1.95
C GLN A 128 -2.01 7.69 2.46
N GLY A 129 -1.50 8.52 1.55
CA GLY A 129 -0.52 9.54 1.88
C GLY A 129 0.93 9.14 1.57
N LYS A 130 1.86 10.02 1.93
CA LYS A 130 3.29 9.90 1.58
C LYS A 130 4.20 9.87 2.81
N ASP A 131 3.65 10.12 4.01
CA ASP A 131 4.45 10.20 5.24
C ASP A 131 4.79 8.81 5.79
N TYR A 132 3.91 7.84 5.57
CA TYR A 132 4.14 6.48 6.02
C TYR A 132 4.40 5.52 4.86
N VAL A 133 5.45 4.75 5.02
CA VAL A 133 5.78 3.60 4.19
C VAL A 133 6.19 2.47 5.12
N LEU A 134 5.66 1.27 4.91
CA LEU A 134 6.00 0.10 5.69
C LEU A 134 7.13 -0.69 5.01
N PRO A 135 8.40 -0.50 5.44
CA PRO A 135 9.51 -1.22 4.86
C PRO A 135 9.42 -2.72 5.15
N GLY A 136 9.87 -3.51 4.20
CA GLY A 136 9.90 -4.96 4.36
C GLY A 136 9.42 -5.72 3.14
N THR A 137 9.29 -7.03 3.32
CA THR A 137 8.82 -7.95 2.30
C THR A 137 7.53 -8.59 2.78
N ARG A 138 6.54 -8.69 1.90
CA ARG A 138 5.28 -9.39 2.15
C ARG A 138 4.85 -10.20 0.94
N VAL A 139 4.00 -11.18 1.18
CA VAL A 139 3.29 -11.93 0.15
C VAL A 139 1.80 -11.84 0.44
N ASP A 140 1.06 -11.43 -0.57
CA ASP A 140 -0.37 -11.26 -0.57
C ASP A 140 -0.99 -12.37 -1.44
N VAL A 141 -1.97 -13.07 -0.92
CA VAL A 141 -2.71 -14.10 -1.66
C VAL A 141 -4.19 -13.85 -1.55
N GLY A 142 -4.92 -14.16 -2.60
CA GLY A 142 -6.37 -13.99 -2.59
C GLY A 142 -7.04 -14.73 -3.73
N VAL A 143 -8.34 -14.81 -3.63
CA VAL A 143 -9.20 -15.35 -4.66
C VAL A 143 -10.45 -14.50 -4.76
N SER A 144 -10.80 -14.09 -5.96
CA SER A 144 -12.07 -13.46 -6.26
C SER A 144 -12.97 -14.41 -7.03
N ALA A 145 -14.26 -14.34 -6.78
CA ALA A 145 -15.28 -15.04 -7.53
C ALA A 145 -16.39 -14.05 -7.90
N THR A 146 -16.59 -13.87 -9.20
CA THR A 146 -17.63 -12.98 -9.71
C THR A 146 -18.59 -13.79 -10.59
N THR A 147 -19.88 -13.66 -10.33
CA THR A 147 -20.92 -14.28 -11.13
C THR A 147 -21.85 -13.20 -11.69
N LYS A 148 -22.08 -13.24 -13.00
CA LYS A 148 -23.10 -12.47 -13.69
C LYS A 148 -24.21 -13.42 -14.14
N ASP A 149 -25.40 -13.23 -13.62
CA ASP A 149 -26.58 -14.02 -13.96
C ASP A 149 -27.67 -13.09 -14.48
N ASN A 150 -28.23 -13.40 -15.65
CA ASN A 150 -29.24 -12.55 -16.31
C ASN A 150 -30.56 -12.48 -15.53
N SER A 151 -30.83 -13.44 -14.65
CA SER A 151 -32.06 -13.53 -13.87
C SER A 151 -31.89 -13.11 -12.42
N LEU A 152 -30.72 -13.39 -11.82
CA LEU A 152 -30.46 -13.20 -10.38
C LEU A 152 -29.56 -11.99 -10.10
N GLY A 153 -28.95 -11.39 -11.12
CA GLY A 153 -28.05 -10.25 -10.97
C GLY A 153 -26.58 -10.62 -10.83
N ASN A 154 -25.78 -9.67 -10.36
CA ASN A 154 -24.33 -9.82 -10.22
C ASN A 154 -23.97 -10.07 -8.77
N PHE A 155 -23.13 -11.06 -8.54
CA PHE A 155 -22.56 -11.39 -7.24
C PHE A 155 -21.04 -11.37 -7.33
N SER A 156 -20.39 -10.80 -6.34
CA SER A 156 -18.95 -10.86 -6.18
C SER A 156 -18.62 -11.27 -4.76
N SER A 157 -17.54 -12.01 -4.60
CA SER A 157 -16.97 -12.35 -3.30
C SER A 157 -15.45 -12.39 -3.42
N PHE A 158 -14.79 -12.03 -2.33
CA PHE A 158 -13.34 -12.04 -2.23
C PHE A 158 -12.91 -12.67 -0.91
N LEU A 159 -11.81 -13.42 -0.97
CA LEU A 159 -11.12 -13.93 0.20
C LEU A 159 -9.62 -13.72 0.02
N GLY A 160 -8.96 -13.13 1.01
CA GLY A 160 -7.54 -12.84 0.93
C GLY A 160 -6.82 -12.84 2.26
N LEU A 161 -5.50 -12.91 2.18
CA LEU A 161 -4.58 -12.93 3.31
C LEU A 161 -3.24 -12.29 2.91
N SER A 162 -2.63 -11.56 3.81
CA SER A 162 -1.26 -11.05 3.66
C SER A 162 -0.34 -11.66 4.69
N ARG A 163 0.85 -12.05 4.26
CA ARG A 163 1.91 -12.54 5.15
C ARG A 163 3.13 -11.67 5.03
N ARG A 164 3.57 -11.11 6.16
CA ARG A 164 4.85 -10.41 6.25
C ARG A 164 5.99 -11.40 6.41
N LEU A 165 7.03 -11.26 5.59
CA LEU A 165 8.24 -12.07 5.62
C LEU A 165 9.40 -11.34 6.32
N SER A 166 9.49 -10.01 6.16
CA SER A 166 10.51 -9.18 6.81
C SER A 166 10.02 -7.76 7.02
N GLY A 167 10.74 -6.99 7.81
CA GLY A 167 10.45 -5.59 8.13
C GLY A 167 10.07 -5.42 9.60
N ALA A 168 10.41 -4.25 10.16
CA ALA A 168 10.02 -3.87 11.51
C ALA A 168 8.58 -3.40 11.53
N VAL A 169 7.89 -3.68 12.62
CA VAL A 169 6.61 -3.06 12.92
C VAL A 169 6.89 -1.71 13.56
N SER A 170 6.38 -0.65 12.97
CA SER A 170 6.41 0.65 13.61
C SER A 170 5.52 0.65 14.85
N SER A 171 6.09 0.96 15.99
CA SER A 171 5.41 0.97 17.30
C SER A 171 4.38 2.10 17.47
N GLY A 172 4.05 2.83 16.43
CA GLY A 172 3.15 3.98 16.47
C GLY A 172 1.81 3.80 15.78
N LEU A 173 1.59 2.66 15.13
CA LEU A 173 0.35 2.34 14.44
C LEU A 173 -0.34 1.15 15.12
N ASN A 174 -1.65 1.19 15.16
CA ASN A 174 -2.46 0.12 15.75
C ASN A 174 -2.16 -1.26 15.13
N THR A 175 -2.17 -2.23 15.94
CA THR A 175 -1.53 -3.52 15.99
C THR A 175 -1.87 -4.57 14.94
N ASP A 176 -2.85 -4.39 14.08
CA ASP A 176 -3.20 -5.39 13.05
C ASP A 176 -2.09 -5.60 12.01
N GLN A 177 -1.18 -4.64 11.88
CA GLN A 177 -0.01 -4.74 11.01
C GLN A 177 1.26 -5.23 11.71
N GLY A 178 1.20 -5.43 13.03
CA GLY A 178 2.28 -5.93 13.88
C GLY A 178 2.53 -7.42 13.74
N ASP A 179 1.54 -8.16 13.39
CA ASP A 179 1.61 -9.61 13.27
C ASP A 179 2.21 -10.04 11.93
N LYS A 180 2.79 -11.24 11.92
CA LYS A 180 3.33 -11.86 10.70
C LYS A 180 2.25 -12.12 9.64
N TYR A 181 1.00 -12.24 10.07
CA TYR A 181 -0.16 -12.45 9.20
C TYR A 181 -1.15 -11.31 9.39
N SER A 182 -1.78 -10.87 8.31
CA SER A 182 -2.99 -10.06 8.42
C SER A 182 -4.15 -10.94 8.88
N ASP A 183 -5.20 -10.30 9.37
CA ASP A 183 -6.50 -10.94 9.45
C ASP A 183 -6.97 -11.38 8.06
N TYR A 184 -7.88 -12.34 8.03
CA TYR A 184 -8.54 -12.72 6.79
C TYR A 184 -9.38 -11.55 6.28
N VAL A 185 -9.22 -11.26 4.99
CA VAL A 185 -10.03 -10.27 4.28
C VAL A 185 -11.12 -11.02 3.55
N ALA A 186 -12.37 -10.66 3.81
CA ALA A 186 -13.52 -11.24 3.13
C ALA A 186 -14.54 -10.13 2.77
N SER A 187 -15.10 -10.20 1.59
CA SER A 187 -16.17 -9.33 1.08
C SER A 187 -17.18 -10.12 0.25
#